data_0b7ee1a10862012b5c6a90d4d4cf8d82
#
_entry.id   0b7ee1a10862012b5c6a90d4d4cf8d82
#
_cell.length_a   1.000
_cell.length_b   1.000
_cell.length_c   1.000
_cell.angle_alpha   90.00
_cell.angle_beta   90.00
_cell.angle_gamma   90.00
#
_symmetry.space_group_name_H-M   'P 1'
#
loop_
_entity.id
_entity.type
_entity.pdbx_description
1 polymer ?
#
loop_
_entity_poly.entity_id
_entity_poly.type
_entity_poly.pdbx_seq_one_letter_code
_entity_poly.pdbx_strand_id
1 'polypeptide(L)'
;MKTQEFKYVSYLWDDAKAAELAGDEVALLIYRSNLLGADLRLTNYGGGNTSCKVSEKDPLTGGETDVMWVKGSGGDLGTLKKSGLAALYLDRLHSLEKVYRGIAHEDEMVELFNHCIFDLASKAPSIDTPLHAFLPFKHIDHLHPDALIAIAAAKDGKALTLSLFKGTIGWVEWQRPGFDLGLKLRQCLQENPDIRGIVLGSHGLFTWGDTAYESYLNTLEVIEQSAAYLESQYGKKGPVFGGQKLTSPAEEDRKKQAIALAPTLRGFCSEKTRMIGHFTDDARVLEFINSNDLERLAPMGTSCPDHFLRTKISPLVLELPPGEDLNDNKATKEKLAPAFEAYRAMYAAYYEQCKHPDSPAMRDANPVVILYPGIGMFTFAKDKQTARVAAEFYINAINVMKGAEAVSEYTSLPRQEAFNIEYWLLEEAKLQRMPKPKALSGRIALVTGSAGGIGKAIAKNSPMKAPVLSSTTMMPAGLNRPKMSSVSNTAAIRSHRC
;
A
#
# COMPACT_ATOMS: atom_id res chain seq x y z
N MET A 1 -0.95 -28.25 20.94
CA MET A 1 -1.43 -26.86 21.04
C MET A 1 -2.82 -26.80 20.47
N LYS A 2 -3.79 -26.09 21.08
CA LYS A 2 -5.10 -25.86 20.44
C LYS A 2 -4.81 -25.01 19.20
N THR A 3 -5.11 -25.50 18.01
CA THR A 3 -5.14 -24.70 16.79
C THR A 3 -6.18 -23.61 17.00
N GLN A 4 -5.73 -22.38 17.18
CA GLN A 4 -6.61 -21.23 17.23
C GLN A 4 -7.18 -21.07 15.82
N GLU A 5 -8.48 -21.21 15.66
CA GLU A 5 -9.14 -20.99 14.38
C GLU A 5 -9.24 -19.48 14.15
N PHE A 6 -8.53 -18.99 13.12
CA PHE A 6 -8.66 -17.63 12.59
C PHE A 6 -9.72 -17.63 11.48
N LYS A 7 -10.66 -16.71 11.54
CA LYS A 7 -11.73 -16.55 10.54
C LYS A 7 -11.43 -15.44 9.53
N TYR A 8 -10.81 -14.37 9.98
CA TYR A 8 -10.62 -13.14 9.19
C TYR A 8 -9.20 -12.97 8.67
N VAL A 9 -8.24 -13.71 9.20
CA VAL A 9 -6.85 -13.76 8.72
C VAL A 9 -6.43 -15.19 8.41
N SER A 10 -5.35 -15.38 7.65
CA SER A 10 -4.83 -16.72 7.33
C SER A 10 -3.71 -17.09 8.28
N TYR A 11 -3.85 -18.20 9.00
CA TYR A 11 -2.75 -18.81 9.72
C TYR A 11 -1.93 -19.69 8.78
N LEU A 12 -0.70 -19.26 8.48
CA LEU A 12 0.18 -19.89 7.49
C LEU A 12 1.46 -20.46 8.10
N TRP A 13 1.62 -20.43 9.42
CA TRP A 13 2.82 -20.94 10.09
C TRP A 13 2.89 -22.46 9.98
N ASP A 14 4.06 -22.98 9.61
CA ASP A 14 4.38 -24.40 9.53
C ASP A 14 5.52 -24.71 10.51
N ASP A 15 5.22 -25.50 11.53
CA ASP A 15 6.18 -25.88 12.58
C ASP A 15 7.37 -26.69 12.03
N ALA A 16 7.15 -27.53 11.01
CA ALA A 16 8.22 -28.30 10.40
C ALA A 16 9.20 -27.36 9.67
N LYS A 17 8.66 -26.39 8.94
CA LYS A 17 9.48 -25.38 8.27
C LYS A 17 10.23 -24.48 9.25
N ALA A 18 9.59 -24.08 10.33
CA ALA A 18 10.24 -23.29 11.37
C ALA A 18 11.37 -24.06 12.06
N ALA A 19 11.18 -25.37 12.29
CA ALA A 19 12.20 -26.24 12.86
C ALA A 19 13.44 -26.40 11.97
N GLU A 20 13.26 -26.42 10.63
CA GLU A 20 14.40 -26.43 9.69
C GLU A 20 15.26 -25.14 9.79
N LEU A 21 14.64 -24.02 10.21
CA LEU A 21 15.30 -22.71 10.34
C LEU A 21 15.77 -22.44 11.78
N ALA A 22 15.56 -23.37 12.71
CA ALA A 22 15.92 -23.20 14.11
C ALA A 22 17.41 -22.88 14.28
N GLY A 23 17.70 -21.81 15.05
CA GLY A 23 19.07 -21.32 15.28
C GLY A 23 19.51 -20.24 14.27
N ASP A 24 18.76 -19.98 13.20
CA ASP A 24 18.97 -18.83 12.30
C ASP A 24 17.79 -17.84 12.43
N GLU A 25 17.93 -16.87 13.31
CA GLU A 25 16.89 -15.86 13.59
C GLU A 25 16.62 -14.96 12.39
N VAL A 26 17.61 -14.75 11.52
CA VAL A 26 17.43 -13.96 10.29
C VAL A 26 16.62 -14.76 9.25
N ALA A 27 16.85 -16.06 9.16
CA ALA A 27 16.02 -16.92 8.31
C ALA A 27 14.58 -17.01 8.84
N LEU A 28 14.38 -17.10 10.15
CA LEU A 28 13.06 -17.05 10.79
C LEU A 28 12.37 -15.69 10.60
N LEU A 29 13.11 -14.58 10.66
CA LEU A 29 12.59 -13.26 10.31
C LEU A 29 12.07 -13.22 8.87
N ILE A 30 12.83 -13.71 7.90
CA ILE A 30 12.43 -13.75 6.48
C ILE A 30 11.20 -14.63 6.30
N TYR A 31 11.18 -15.81 6.92
CA TYR A 31 10.05 -16.73 6.88
C TYR A 31 8.78 -16.08 7.43
N ARG A 32 8.83 -15.52 8.64
CA ARG A 32 7.71 -14.79 9.26
C ARG A 32 7.23 -13.64 8.36
N SER A 33 8.15 -12.84 7.84
CA SER A 33 7.83 -11.73 6.96
C SER A 33 7.06 -12.17 5.71
N ASN A 34 7.51 -13.29 5.10
CA ASN A 34 6.85 -13.83 3.91
C ASN A 34 5.44 -14.34 4.22
N LEU A 35 5.21 -14.95 5.39
CA LEU A 35 3.89 -15.37 5.83
C LEU A 35 2.95 -14.17 6.04
N LEU A 36 3.43 -13.13 6.74
CA LEU A 36 2.66 -11.91 6.99
C LEU A 36 2.34 -11.18 5.68
N GLY A 37 3.30 -11.06 4.77
CA GLY A 37 3.11 -10.41 3.47
C GLY A 37 2.33 -11.25 2.43
N ALA A 38 2.06 -12.52 2.69
CA ALA A 38 1.25 -13.37 1.81
C ALA A 38 -0.26 -13.08 1.93
N ASP A 39 -0.71 -12.53 3.04
CA ASP A 39 -2.10 -12.15 3.27
C ASP A 39 -2.26 -10.62 3.19
N LEU A 40 -2.86 -10.11 2.10
CA LEU A 40 -3.05 -8.67 1.87
C LEU A 40 -4.02 -8.00 2.85
N ARG A 41 -4.70 -8.78 3.70
CA ARG A 41 -5.51 -8.24 4.80
C ARG A 41 -4.64 -7.80 5.99
N LEU A 42 -3.41 -8.33 6.07
CA LEU A 42 -2.45 -8.00 7.12
C LEU A 42 -1.59 -6.79 6.78
N THR A 43 -1.24 -6.64 5.50
CA THR A 43 -0.46 -5.50 5.00
C THR A 43 -0.64 -5.34 3.50
N ASN A 44 -0.43 -4.12 3.00
CA ASN A 44 -0.50 -3.79 1.59
C ASN A 44 0.88 -3.89 0.90
N TYR A 45 0.92 -3.65 -0.41
CA TYR A 45 2.14 -3.72 -1.22
C TYR A 45 3.21 -2.73 -0.76
N GLY A 46 4.37 -3.25 -0.37
CA GLY A 46 5.50 -2.44 0.06
C GLY A 46 5.35 -1.79 1.44
N GLY A 47 4.18 -1.91 2.08
CA GLY A 47 3.93 -1.42 3.43
C GLY A 47 4.46 -2.38 4.49
N GLY A 48 4.57 -1.86 5.72
CA GLY A 48 5.01 -2.61 6.87
C GLY A 48 6.50 -2.97 6.87
N ASN A 49 6.99 -3.30 8.05
CA ASN A 49 8.37 -3.69 8.32
C ASN A 49 8.39 -4.79 9.38
N THR A 50 9.43 -5.62 9.35
CA THR A 50 9.67 -6.65 10.36
C THR A 50 11.14 -6.63 10.74
N SER A 51 11.45 -7.00 11.97
CA SER A 51 12.84 -7.05 12.45
C SER A 51 13.10 -8.20 13.42
N CYS A 52 14.38 -8.52 13.57
CA CYS A 52 14.87 -9.30 14.70
C CYS A 52 16.18 -8.71 15.24
N LYS A 53 16.46 -8.91 16.54
CA LYS A 53 17.68 -8.51 17.20
C LYS A 53 18.47 -9.77 17.57
N VAL A 54 19.74 -9.78 17.21
CA VAL A 54 20.63 -10.94 17.39
C VAL A 54 22.01 -10.48 17.85
N SER A 55 22.74 -11.34 18.55
CA SER A 55 24.17 -11.13 18.79
C SER A 55 24.95 -11.62 17.60
N GLU A 56 25.84 -10.79 17.09
CA GLU A 56 26.70 -11.05 15.94
C GLU A 56 28.17 -10.77 16.31
N LYS A 57 29.09 -11.41 15.62
CA LYS A 57 30.51 -11.14 15.79
C LYS A 57 30.91 -9.89 15.02
N ASP A 58 31.36 -8.85 15.70
CA ASP A 58 31.84 -7.62 15.07
C ASP A 58 33.08 -7.91 14.17
N PRO A 59 33.03 -7.51 12.89
CA PRO A 59 34.09 -7.84 11.92
C PRO A 59 35.43 -7.15 12.20
N LEU A 60 35.44 -6.06 12.98
CA LEU A 60 36.65 -5.30 13.29
C LEU A 60 37.27 -5.70 14.62
N THR A 61 36.44 -5.84 15.65
CA THR A 61 36.91 -6.11 17.02
C THR A 61 36.95 -7.61 17.33
N GLY A 62 36.17 -8.43 16.61
CA GLY A 62 35.99 -9.85 16.87
C GLY A 62 35.13 -10.15 18.12
N GLY A 63 34.63 -9.12 18.82
CA GLY A 63 33.73 -9.24 19.98
C GLY A 63 32.28 -9.41 19.57
N GLU A 64 31.46 -9.88 20.54
CA GLU A 64 29.99 -9.94 20.35
C GLU A 64 29.39 -8.53 20.38
N THR A 65 28.41 -8.28 19.49
CA THR A 65 27.68 -7.01 19.42
C THR A 65 26.22 -7.28 19.04
N ASP A 66 25.32 -6.44 19.55
CA ASP A 66 23.91 -6.52 19.22
C ASP A 66 23.61 -5.87 17.87
N VAL A 67 23.04 -6.65 16.98
CA VAL A 67 22.68 -6.24 15.62
C VAL A 67 21.18 -6.39 15.41
N MET A 68 20.56 -5.36 14.87
CA MET A 68 19.18 -5.42 14.40
C MET A 68 19.15 -5.66 12.90
N TRP A 69 18.49 -6.75 12.50
CA TRP A 69 18.10 -7.00 11.12
C TRP A 69 16.67 -6.51 10.92
N VAL A 70 16.47 -5.62 9.97
CA VAL A 70 15.15 -4.99 9.70
C VAL A 70 14.93 -4.88 8.20
N LYS A 71 13.68 -4.97 7.75
CA LYS A 71 13.34 -4.75 6.34
C LYS A 71 13.79 -3.35 5.91
N GLY A 72 14.64 -3.29 4.90
CA GLY A 72 15.14 -2.05 4.32
C GLY A 72 14.08 -1.30 3.52
N SER A 73 14.45 -0.11 3.05
CA SER A 73 13.55 0.75 2.29
C SER A 73 13.08 0.11 0.98
N GLY A 74 11.78 0.12 0.75
CA GLY A 74 11.12 -0.47 -0.41
C GLY A 74 11.09 -2.01 -0.37
N GLY A 75 10.39 -2.61 -1.31
CA GLY A 75 10.18 -4.06 -1.35
C GLY A 75 8.96 -4.52 -0.56
N ASP A 76 8.51 -5.72 -0.86
CA ASP A 76 7.30 -6.33 -0.33
C ASP A 76 7.67 -7.39 0.70
N LEU A 77 6.94 -7.45 1.82
CA LEU A 77 7.13 -8.46 2.86
C LEU A 77 6.94 -9.89 2.34
N GLY A 78 5.94 -10.12 1.49
CA GLY A 78 5.63 -11.44 0.94
C GLY A 78 6.72 -12.04 0.04
N THR A 79 7.68 -11.22 -0.41
CA THR A 79 8.80 -11.64 -1.26
C THR A 79 10.16 -11.26 -0.69
N LEU A 80 10.22 -10.95 0.61
CA LEU A 80 11.44 -10.54 1.30
C LEU A 80 12.51 -11.63 1.24
N LYS A 81 13.73 -11.21 0.97
CA LYS A 81 14.95 -12.03 0.99
C LYS A 81 16.01 -11.34 1.84
N LYS A 82 17.08 -12.04 2.21
CA LYS A 82 18.19 -11.46 3.00
C LYS A 82 18.72 -10.16 2.39
N SER A 83 18.84 -10.08 1.05
CA SER A 83 19.25 -8.86 0.33
C SER A 83 18.28 -7.68 0.45
N GLY A 84 17.09 -7.89 0.99
CA GLY A 84 16.10 -6.85 1.29
C GLY A 84 16.16 -6.33 2.72
N LEU A 85 17.01 -6.90 3.57
CA LEU A 85 17.21 -6.49 4.94
C LEU A 85 18.37 -5.47 5.07
N ALA A 86 18.26 -4.57 6.04
CA ALA A 86 19.33 -3.78 6.58
C ALA A 86 19.82 -4.39 7.89
N ALA A 87 21.13 -4.42 8.11
CA ALA A 87 21.75 -4.87 9.36
C ALA A 87 22.45 -3.68 10.03
N LEU A 88 22.08 -3.37 11.27
CA LEU A 88 22.55 -2.18 11.97
C LEU A 88 23.01 -2.51 13.40
N TYR A 89 24.07 -1.84 13.83
CA TYR A 89 24.50 -1.84 15.23
C TYR A 89 23.44 -1.21 16.11
N LEU A 90 22.91 -1.93 17.08
CA LEU A 90 21.83 -1.46 17.93
C LEU A 90 22.29 -0.34 18.89
N ASP A 91 23.49 -0.44 19.44
CA ASP A 91 24.10 0.58 20.30
C ASP A 91 24.30 1.93 19.59
N ARG A 92 24.70 1.88 18.31
CA ARG A 92 24.83 3.09 17.47
C ARG A 92 23.47 3.74 17.18
N LEU A 93 22.46 2.94 16.91
CA LEU A 93 21.08 3.45 16.72
C LEU A 93 20.57 4.14 17.99
N HIS A 94 20.78 3.55 19.17
CA HIS A 94 20.44 4.18 20.44
C HIS A 94 21.25 5.45 20.70
N SER A 95 22.53 5.51 20.26
CA SER A 95 23.38 6.69 20.42
C SER A 95 22.90 7.89 19.62
N LEU A 96 22.11 7.69 18.56
CA LEU A 96 21.53 8.78 17.76
C LEU A 96 20.59 9.67 18.58
N GLU A 97 20.03 9.19 19.68
CA GLU A 97 19.21 10.01 20.58
C GLU A 97 19.98 11.23 21.12
N LYS A 98 21.29 11.10 21.30
CA LYS A 98 22.16 12.19 21.81
C LYS A 98 22.30 13.36 20.83
N VAL A 99 22.05 13.12 19.55
CA VAL A 99 22.17 14.11 18.47
C VAL A 99 20.80 14.50 17.88
N TYR A 100 19.71 13.87 18.32
CA TYR A 100 18.36 14.20 17.87
C TYR A 100 17.95 15.59 18.37
N ARG A 101 17.56 16.46 17.45
CA ARG A 101 17.24 17.87 17.71
C ARG A 101 15.74 18.18 17.68
N GLY A 102 14.90 17.16 17.67
CA GLY A 102 13.45 17.29 17.63
C GLY A 102 12.87 17.21 16.22
N ILE A 103 11.53 17.22 16.13
CA ILE A 103 10.74 16.90 14.93
C ILE A 103 11.05 17.80 13.72
N ALA A 104 11.46 19.04 13.95
CA ALA A 104 11.86 19.95 12.86
C ALA A 104 13.14 19.51 12.13
N HIS A 105 13.91 18.58 12.72
CA HIS A 105 15.16 18.04 12.20
C HIS A 105 15.07 16.52 11.95
N GLU A 106 13.86 15.99 11.79
CA GLU A 106 13.60 14.56 11.63
C GLU A 106 14.38 13.95 10.46
N ASP A 107 14.41 14.64 9.32
CA ASP A 107 15.00 14.12 8.09
C ASP A 107 16.52 13.98 8.18
N GLU A 108 17.18 14.76 9.05
CA GLU A 108 18.62 14.65 9.30
C GLU A 108 19.01 13.29 9.89
N MET A 109 18.10 12.69 10.67
CA MET A 109 18.35 11.40 11.31
C MET A 109 18.51 10.27 10.30
N VAL A 110 17.85 10.34 9.15
CA VAL A 110 17.92 9.29 8.12
C VAL A 110 19.32 9.17 7.51
N GLU A 111 20.01 10.28 7.32
CA GLU A 111 21.39 10.26 6.84
C GLU A 111 22.33 9.61 7.86
N LEU A 112 22.06 9.82 9.15
CA LEU A 112 22.85 9.26 10.24
C LEU A 112 22.70 7.74 10.37
N PHE A 113 21.62 7.14 9.89
CA PHE A 113 21.47 5.67 9.89
C PHE A 113 22.58 4.97 9.11
N ASN A 114 23.20 5.62 8.12
CA ASN A 114 24.32 5.06 7.39
C ASN A 114 25.55 4.80 8.28
N HIS A 115 25.73 5.56 9.36
CA HIS A 115 26.81 5.37 10.34
C HIS A 115 26.51 4.21 11.32
N CYS A 116 25.31 3.69 11.30
CA CYS A 116 24.89 2.57 12.14
C CYS A 116 24.94 1.22 11.40
N ILE A 117 25.27 1.20 10.10
CA ILE A 117 25.26 -0.03 9.29
C ILE A 117 26.33 -0.99 9.80
N PHE A 118 25.91 -2.23 10.07
CA PHE A 118 26.77 -3.35 10.43
C PHE A 118 27.30 -4.08 9.19
N ASP A 119 26.42 -4.50 8.29
CA ASP A 119 26.77 -5.14 7.02
C ASP A 119 26.66 -4.13 5.89
N LEU A 120 27.82 -3.66 5.39
CA LEU A 120 27.90 -2.67 4.31
C LEU A 120 27.30 -3.13 2.98
N ALA A 121 27.11 -4.44 2.79
CA ALA A 121 26.43 -5.00 1.61
C ALA A 121 24.90 -5.07 1.79
N SER A 122 24.39 -4.78 2.97
CA SER A 122 22.96 -4.83 3.28
C SER A 122 22.17 -3.71 2.60
N LYS A 123 20.85 -3.82 2.58
CA LYS A 123 19.94 -2.82 2.03
C LYS A 123 20.03 -1.52 2.84
N ALA A 124 19.77 -0.37 2.19
CA ALA A 124 19.65 0.89 2.90
C ALA A 124 18.54 0.85 3.97
N PRO A 125 18.75 1.37 5.18
CA PRO A 125 17.75 1.42 6.24
C PRO A 125 16.46 2.12 5.82
N SER A 126 15.33 1.72 6.39
CA SER A 126 14.06 2.42 6.27
C SER A 126 14.00 3.57 7.28
N ILE A 127 13.12 4.54 7.02
CA ILE A 127 12.74 5.57 7.98
C ILE A 127 12.17 4.97 9.28
N ASP A 128 11.58 3.77 9.19
CA ASP A 128 11.00 3.05 10.33
C ASP A 128 12.04 2.34 11.20
N THR A 129 13.32 2.38 10.83
CA THR A 129 14.40 1.72 11.60
C THR A 129 14.39 2.07 13.10
N PRO A 130 14.23 3.35 13.53
CA PRO A 130 14.17 3.71 14.95
C PRO A 130 12.98 3.11 15.67
N LEU A 131 11.85 2.92 14.99
CA LEU A 131 10.62 2.37 15.55
C LEU A 131 10.84 0.94 16.06
N HIS A 132 11.69 0.18 15.36
CA HIS A 132 12.10 -1.17 15.75
C HIS A 132 13.25 -1.15 16.78
N ALA A 133 14.18 -0.20 16.66
CA ALA A 133 15.34 -0.13 17.54
C ALA A 133 14.95 0.18 19.00
N PHE A 134 14.01 1.12 19.20
CA PHE A 134 13.64 1.59 20.54
C PHE A 134 12.69 0.68 21.32
N LEU A 135 12.07 -0.31 20.69
CA LEU A 135 11.33 -1.35 21.36
C LEU A 135 12.28 -2.49 21.80
N PRO A 136 12.27 -2.96 23.07
CA PRO A 136 13.30 -3.85 23.60
C PRO A 136 13.12 -5.33 23.23
N PHE A 137 12.16 -5.66 22.38
CA PHE A 137 11.82 -7.03 22.03
C PHE A 137 12.68 -7.58 20.89
N LYS A 138 12.88 -8.90 20.90
CA LYS A 138 13.70 -9.60 19.91
C LYS A 138 13.09 -9.57 18.52
N HIS A 139 11.79 -9.87 18.40
CA HIS A 139 11.06 -9.90 17.14
C HIS A 139 9.97 -8.83 17.16
N ILE A 140 9.90 -8.00 16.11
CA ILE A 140 8.94 -6.91 16.01
C ILE A 140 8.34 -6.91 14.61
N ASP A 141 7.01 -6.75 14.56
CA ASP A 141 6.23 -6.61 13.33
C ASP A 141 5.52 -5.26 13.32
N HIS A 142 5.64 -4.54 12.22
CA HIS A 142 4.88 -3.34 11.90
C HIS A 142 4.11 -3.57 10.61
N LEU A 143 2.78 -3.51 10.67
CA LEU A 143 1.90 -3.80 9.54
C LEU A 143 0.79 -2.75 9.39
N HIS A 144 0.19 -2.72 8.19
CA HIS A 144 -0.88 -1.81 7.81
C HIS A 144 -2.18 -2.56 7.47
N PRO A 145 -2.81 -3.27 8.42
CA PRO A 145 -4.03 -4.03 8.17
C PRO A 145 -5.26 -3.12 8.11
N ASP A 146 -6.06 -3.24 7.04
CA ASP A 146 -7.25 -2.41 6.83
C ASP A 146 -8.19 -2.41 8.03
N ALA A 147 -8.41 -3.59 8.64
CA ALA A 147 -9.32 -3.73 9.76
C ALA A 147 -8.89 -2.91 10.99
N LEU A 148 -7.58 -2.87 11.27
CA LEU A 148 -7.10 -2.08 12.40
C LEU A 148 -7.03 -0.58 12.07
N ILE A 149 -6.56 -0.25 10.85
CA ILE A 149 -6.53 1.15 10.39
C ILE A 149 -7.94 1.74 10.38
N ALA A 150 -8.98 0.96 10.07
CA ALA A 150 -10.36 1.39 10.15
C ALA A 150 -10.75 1.87 11.56
N ILE A 151 -10.34 1.15 12.60
CA ILE A 151 -10.52 1.56 14.00
C ILE A 151 -9.65 2.78 14.29
N ALA A 152 -8.39 2.77 13.85
CA ALA A 152 -7.43 3.84 14.11
C ALA A 152 -7.75 5.15 13.37
N ALA A 153 -8.51 5.10 12.28
CA ALA A 153 -8.99 6.25 11.51
C ALA A 153 -10.43 6.65 11.84
N ALA A 154 -11.02 6.05 12.86
CA ALA A 154 -12.30 6.47 13.39
C ALA A 154 -12.12 7.62 14.40
N LYS A 155 -13.06 8.55 14.46
CA LYS A 155 -13.07 9.71 15.38
C LYS A 155 -12.80 9.30 16.83
N ASP A 156 -13.41 8.20 17.27
CA ASP A 156 -13.25 7.64 18.60
C ASP A 156 -12.18 6.51 18.67
N GLY A 157 -11.25 6.47 17.70
CA GLY A 157 -10.32 5.36 17.48
C GLY A 157 -9.52 4.96 18.71
N LYS A 158 -9.03 5.94 19.49
CA LYS A 158 -8.31 5.68 20.75
C LYS A 158 -9.19 4.98 21.79
N ALA A 159 -10.37 5.51 22.03
CA ALA A 159 -11.31 4.94 23.01
C ALA A 159 -11.76 3.52 22.59
N LEU A 160 -12.03 3.33 21.31
CA LEU A 160 -12.38 2.04 20.72
C LEU A 160 -11.23 1.03 20.88
N THR A 161 -10.00 1.43 20.59
CA THR A 161 -8.81 0.57 20.75
C THR A 161 -8.63 0.14 22.20
N LEU A 162 -8.63 1.08 23.13
CA LEU A 162 -8.44 0.76 24.56
C LEU A 162 -9.57 -0.13 25.10
N SER A 163 -10.80 0.09 24.67
CA SER A 163 -11.96 -0.73 25.05
C SER A 163 -11.88 -2.14 24.44
N LEU A 164 -11.63 -2.24 23.14
CA LEU A 164 -11.58 -3.51 22.41
C LEU A 164 -10.52 -4.44 22.97
N PHE A 165 -9.31 -3.92 23.19
CA PHE A 165 -8.17 -4.70 23.65
C PHE A 165 -7.98 -4.69 25.17
N LYS A 166 -8.89 -4.07 25.93
CA LYS A 166 -8.87 -4.07 27.41
C LYS A 166 -7.52 -3.63 27.99
N GLY A 167 -6.85 -2.67 27.37
CA GLY A 167 -5.56 -2.15 27.79
C GLY A 167 -4.34 -3.03 27.44
N THR A 168 -4.52 -4.15 26.73
CA THR A 168 -3.37 -5.00 26.29
C THR A 168 -2.71 -4.47 25.03
N ILE A 169 -3.27 -3.46 24.38
CA ILE A 169 -2.74 -2.74 23.22
C ILE A 169 -2.68 -1.26 23.55
N GLY A 170 -1.52 -0.66 23.38
CA GLY A 170 -1.30 0.77 23.56
C GLY A 170 -1.79 1.61 22.38
N TRP A 171 -1.77 2.93 22.56
CA TRP A 171 -2.13 3.90 21.53
C TRP A 171 -1.10 5.01 21.44
N VAL A 172 -0.66 5.32 20.22
CA VAL A 172 0.12 6.52 19.90
C VAL A 172 -0.66 7.35 18.89
N GLU A 173 -0.83 8.63 19.21
CA GLU A 173 -1.50 9.57 18.29
C GLU A 173 -0.73 9.69 16.97
N TRP A 174 -1.40 10.18 15.91
CA TRP A 174 -0.76 10.40 14.62
C TRP A 174 0.58 11.11 14.78
N GLN A 175 1.59 10.51 14.21
CA GLN A 175 2.91 11.07 14.07
C GLN A 175 3.51 10.57 12.75
N ARG A 176 4.15 11.44 11.99
CA ARG A 176 4.90 11.05 10.79
C ARG A 176 5.94 9.96 11.16
N PRO A 177 6.11 8.92 10.33
CA PRO A 177 7.14 7.90 10.56
C PRO A 177 8.52 8.52 10.71
N GLY A 178 9.33 7.98 11.62
CA GLY A 178 10.68 8.46 11.85
C GLY A 178 11.16 8.32 13.29
N PHE A 179 12.18 9.08 13.65
CA PHE A 179 12.87 8.98 14.92
C PHE A 179 11.97 9.36 16.11
N ASP A 180 11.22 10.48 15.97
CA ASP A 180 10.29 10.93 17.01
C ASP A 180 9.19 9.91 17.30
N LEU A 181 8.63 9.28 16.27
CA LEU A 181 7.66 8.20 16.47
C LEU A 181 8.27 7.02 17.21
N GLY A 182 9.54 6.67 16.94
CA GLY A 182 10.25 5.63 17.69
C GLY A 182 10.37 5.94 19.18
N LEU A 183 10.67 7.20 19.52
CA LEU A 183 10.71 7.65 20.93
C LEU A 183 9.33 7.58 21.59
N LYS A 184 8.25 7.94 20.88
CA LYS A 184 6.86 7.84 21.37
C LYS A 184 6.42 6.39 21.58
N LEU A 185 6.83 5.46 20.72
CA LEU A 185 6.58 4.03 20.92
C LEU A 185 7.23 3.54 22.22
N ARG A 186 8.50 3.89 22.44
CA ARG A 186 9.22 3.55 23.68
C ARG A 186 8.51 4.16 24.90
N GLN A 187 8.13 5.41 24.83
CA GLN A 187 7.40 6.08 25.92
C GLN A 187 6.08 5.37 26.21
N CYS A 188 5.28 5.06 25.19
CA CYS A 188 4.01 4.35 25.35
C CYS A 188 4.20 2.99 26.06
N LEU A 189 5.26 2.24 25.71
CA LEU A 189 5.60 0.99 26.36
C LEU A 189 6.05 1.20 27.82
N GLN A 190 6.85 2.23 28.09
CA GLN A 190 7.29 2.55 29.47
C GLN A 190 6.12 2.91 30.39
N GLU A 191 5.14 3.63 29.86
CA GLU A 191 3.91 3.99 30.58
C GLU A 191 2.97 2.79 30.77
N ASN A 192 3.05 1.78 29.88
CA ASN A 192 2.18 0.61 29.83
C ASN A 192 3.02 -0.67 29.58
N PRO A 193 3.76 -1.17 30.56
CA PRO A 193 4.76 -2.24 30.34
C PRO A 193 4.16 -3.61 29.95
N ASP A 194 2.88 -3.84 30.24
CA ASP A 194 2.21 -5.13 30.01
C ASP A 194 1.51 -5.21 28.63
N ILE A 195 1.65 -4.19 27.77
CA ILE A 195 1.06 -4.23 26.43
C ILE A 195 1.84 -5.14 25.49
N ARG A 196 1.13 -5.79 24.57
CA ARG A 196 1.70 -6.69 23.55
C ARG A 196 1.72 -6.10 22.14
N GLY A 197 1.35 -4.84 22.01
CA GLY A 197 1.36 -4.09 20.76
C GLY A 197 0.91 -2.67 20.95
N ILE A 198 1.06 -1.86 19.90
CA ILE A 198 0.67 -0.45 19.87
C ILE A 198 -0.03 -0.17 18.55
N VAL A 199 -1.21 0.46 18.63
CA VAL A 199 -1.91 1.04 17.49
C VAL A 199 -1.41 2.46 17.28
N LEU A 200 -1.08 2.78 16.04
CA LEU A 200 -0.76 4.13 15.59
C LEU A 200 -2.00 4.76 14.97
N GLY A 201 -2.46 5.88 15.49
CA GLY A 201 -3.60 6.64 14.96
C GLY A 201 -3.40 6.92 13.46
N SER A 202 -4.38 6.55 12.63
CA SER A 202 -4.36 6.73 11.16
C SER A 202 -3.11 6.18 10.45
N HIS A 203 -2.48 5.11 10.98
CA HIS A 203 -1.26 4.57 10.38
C HIS A 203 -1.24 3.04 10.35
N GLY A 204 -1.14 2.36 11.49
CA GLY A 204 -0.95 0.91 11.51
C GLY A 204 -0.75 0.31 12.89
N LEU A 205 -0.08 -0.84 12.94
CA LEU A 205 0.08 -1.70 14.11
C LEU A 205 1.55 -2.01 14.34
N PHE A 206 2.00 -1.97 15.58
CA PHE A 206 3.21 -2.64 16.09
C PHE A 206 2.82 -3.77 17.02
N THR A 207 3.45 -4.93 16.85
CA THR A 207 3.39 -6.07 17.75
C THR A 207 4.78 -6.68 17.88
N TRP A 208 4.97 -7.54 18.86
CA TRP A 208 6.28 -8.14 19.17
C TRP A 208 6.16 -9.47 19.89
N GLY A 209 7.29 -10.15 20.05
CA GLY A 209 7.45 -11.36 20.83
C GLY A 209 8.91 -11.69 21.05
N ASP A 210 9.18 -12.58 22.01
CA ASP A 210 10.54 -13.09 22.29
C ASP A 210 10.97 -14.15 21.27
N THR A 211 10.01 -14.75 20.58
CA THR A 211 10.24 -15.67 19.47
C THR A 211 9.56 -15.19 18.19
N ALA A 212 10.05 -15.65 17.04
CA ALA A 212 9.44 -15.36 15.75
C ALA A 212 7.98 -15.84 15.67
N TYR A 213 7.66 -16.96 16.28
CA TYR A 213 6.30 -17.51 16.36
C TYR A 213 5.37 -16.65 17.22
N GLU A 214 5.84 -16.23 18.38
CA GLU A 214 5.06 -15.40 19.29
C GLU A 214 4.71 -14.05 18.65
N SER A 215 5.70 -13.38 18.02
CA SER A 215 5.46 -12.14 17.27
C SER A 215 4.42 -12.34 16.18
N TYR A 216 4.56 -13.42 15.37
CA TYR A 216 3.60 -13.78 14.32
C TYR A 216 2.19 -13.98 14.90
N LEU A 217 2.06 -14.77 15.97
CA LEU A 217 0.77 -15.06 16.57
C LEU A 217 0.12 -13.82 17.17
N ASN A 218 0.86 -12.99 17.91
CA ASN A 218 0.37 -11.73 18.44
C ASN A 218 -0.16 -10.81 17.36
N THR A 219 0.55 -10.72 16.22
CA THR A 219 0.12 -9.95 15.07
C THR A 219 -1.24 -10.43 14.54
N LEU A 220 -1.37 -11.74 14.31
CA LEU A 220 -2.62 -12.31 13.79
C LEU A 220 -3.79 -12.12 14.76
N GLU A 221 -3.58 -12.34 16.07
CA GLU A 221 -4.62 -12.20 17.08
C GLU A 221 -5.19 -10.79 17.14
N VAL A 222 -4.33 -9.77 17.09
CA VAL A 222 -4.78 -8.36 17.12
C VAL A 222 -5.59 -8.02 15.89
N ILE A 223 -5.15 -8.46 14.71
CA ILE A 223 -5.85 -8.18 13.46
C ILE A 223 -7.16 -8.95 13.37
N GLU A 224 -7.16 -10.23 13.75
CA GLU A 224 -8.38 -11.05 13.84
C GLU A 224 -9.44 -10.43 14.74
N GLN A 225 -9.03 -9.99 15.95
CA GLN A 225 -9.94 -9.34 16.89
C GLN A 225 -10.49 -8.02 16.35
N SER A 226 -9.68 -7.24 15.65
CA SER A 226 -10.11 -6.01 14.99
C SER A 226 -11.16 -6.30 13.90
N ALA A 227 -10.88 -7.27 13.04
CA ALA A 227 -11.78 -7.65 11.95
C ALA A 227 -13.10 -8.23 12.48
N ALA A 228 -13.04 -9.11 13.50
CA ALA A 228 -14.22 -9.65 14.16
C ALA A 228 -15.09 -8.56 14.79
N TYR A 229 -14.45 -7.54 15.40
CA TYR A 229 -15.17 -6.41 15.96
C TYR A 229 -15.88 -5.61 14.87
N LEU A 230 -15.20 -5.23 13.79
CA LEU A 230 -15.82 -4.50 12.67
C LEU A 230 -16.99 -5.28 12.08
N GLU A 231 -16.80 -6.56 11.81
CA GLU A 231 -17.86 -7.43 11.28
C GLU A 231 -19.10 -7.42 12.17
N SER A 232 -18.90 -7.41 13.49
CA SER A 232 -19.99 -7.34 14.47
C SER A 232 -20.70 -5.99 14.48
N GLN A 233 -20.12 -4.93 13.91
CA GLN A 233 -20.70 -3.57 13.88
C GLN A 233 -21.39 -3.25 12.56
N TYR A 234 -21.04 -3.91 11.47
CA TYR A 234 -21.67 -3.65 10.17
C TYR A 234 -23.20 -3.77 10.26
N GLY A 235 -23.89 -2.77 9.74
CA GLY A 235 -25.35 -2.70 9.73
C GLY A 235 -26.02 -2.22 11.03
N LYS A 236 -25.30 -2.11 12.15
CA LYS A 236 -25.91 -1.65 13.43
C LYS A 236 -26.28 -0.17 13.43
N LYS A 237 -25.50 0.66 12.74
CA LYS A 237 -25.75 2.11 12.61
C LYS A 237 -26.57 2.48 11.36
N GLY A 238 -27.01 1.51 10.60
CA GLY A 238 -27.68 1.68 9.32
C GLY A 238 -26.93 1.00 8.18
N PRO A 239 -27.40 1.15 6.95
CA PRO A 239 -26.75 0.52 5.81
C PRO A 239 -25.36 1.09 5.57
N VAL A 240 -24.44 0.24 5.08
CA VAL A 240 -23.07 0.62 4.74
C VAL A 240 -23.07 1.81 3.78
N PHE A 241 -22.21 2.80 4.07
CA PHE A 241 -22.09 4.05 3.31
C PHE A 241 -23.41 4.79 3.07
N GLY A 242 -24.34 4.76 4.06
CA GLY A 242 -25.64 5.39 3.93
C GLY A 242 -26.61 4.68 2.96
N GLY A 243 -26.25 3.50 2.47
CA GLY A 243 -27.04 2.69 1.55
C GLY A 243 -26.80 3.00 0.07
N GLN A 244 -27.41 2.20 -0.78
CA GLN A 244 -27.26 2.25 -2.22
C GLN A 244 -28.03 3.42 -2.83
N LYS A 245 -27.34 4.28 -3.60
CA LYS A 245 -27.91 5.40 -4.39
C LYS A 245 -28.14 5.00 -5.87
N LEU A 246 -27.20 4.23 -6.43
CA LEU A 246 -27.22 3.81 -7.83
C LEU A 246 -27.17 2.30 -7.96
N THR A 247 -27.79 1.77 -9.01
CA THR A 247 -27.66 0.38 -9.40
C THR A 247 -26.71 0.26 -10.58
N SER A 248 -25.69 -0.57 -10.46
CA SER A 248 -24.76 -0.84 -11.56
C SER A 248 -25.44 -1.60 -12.69
N PRO A 249 -25.14 -1.27 -13.96
CA PRO A 249 -25.47 -2.13 -15.09
C PRO A 249 -24.82 -3.52 -14.99
N ALA A 250 -25.20 -4.42 -15.89
CA ALA A 250 -24.58 -5.73 -16.02
C ALA A 250 -23.05 -5.61 -16.24
N GLU A 251 -22.29 -6.61 -15.83
CA GLU A 251 -20.81 -6.61 -15.92
C GLU A 251 -20.32 -6.36 -17.35
N GLU A 252 -20.98 -6.95 -18.35
CA GLU A 252 -20.63 -6.75 -19.76
C GLU A 252 -20.80 -5.28 -20.20
N ASP A 253 -21.85 -4.62 -19.74
CA ASP A 253 -22.12 -3.23 -20.08
C ASP A 253 -21.16 -2.27 -19.35
N ARG A 254 -20.84 -2.57 -18.09
CA ARG A 254 -19.79 -1.84 -17.37
C ARG A 254 -18.44 -1.93 -18.11
N LYS A 255 -18.05 -3.14 -18.55
CA LYS A 255 -16.83 -3.34 -19.35
C LYS A 255 -16.85 -2.62 -20.68
N LYS A 256 -17.98 -2.64 -21.40
CA LYS A 256 -18.13 -1.87 -22.67
C LYS A 256 -17.94 -0.39 -22.44
N GLN A 257 -18.57 0.19 -21.43
CA GLN A 257 -18.40 1.60 -21.08
C GLN A 257 -16.97 1.94 -20.65
N ALA A 258 -16.36 1.08 -19.82
CA ALA A 258 -14.97 1.25 -19.42
C ALA A 258 -14.01 1.24 -20.61
N ILE A 259 -14.21 0.34 -21.58
CA ILE A 259 -13.39 0.25 -22.80
C ILE A 259 -13.56 1.51 -23.66
N ALA A 260 -14.78 2.00 -23.85
CA ALA A 260 -15.06 3.20 -24.62
C ALA A 260 -14.42 4.45 -24.00
N LEU A 261 -14.46 4.57 -22.67
CA LEU A 261 -13.97 5.72 -21.93
C LEU A 261 -12.44 5.73 -21.72
N ALA A 262 -11.82 4.55 -21.59
CA ALA A 262 -10.41 4.42 -21.22
C ALA A 262 -9.43 5.23 -22.09
N PRO A 263 -9.56 5.32 -23.44
CA PRO A 263 -8.66 6.14 -24.27
C PRO A 263 -8.74 7.63 -23.93
N THR A 264 -9.94 8.15 -23.71
CA THR A 264 -10.16 9.56 -23.36
C THR A 264 -9.58 9.91 -21.99
N LEU A 265 -9.85 9.09 -20.96
CA LEU A 265 -9.29 9.26 -19.63
C LEU A 265 -7.76 9.19 -19.65
N ARG A 266 -7.21 8.20 -20.37
CA ARG A 266 -5.77 8.08 -20.55
C ARG A 266 -5.17 9.32 -21.22
N GLY A 267 -5.88 9.91 -22.19
CA GLY A 267 -5.49 11.16 -22.83
C GLY A 267 -5.34 12.30 -21.83
N PHE A 268 -6.31 12.51 -20.96
CA PHE A 268 -6.26 13.52 -19.90
C PHE A 268 -5.13 13.27 -18.90
N CYS A 269 -4.95 12.02 -18.47
CA CYS A 269 -3.92 11.65 -17.49
C CYS A 269 -2.50 11.58 -18.07
N SER A 270 -2.32 11.72 -19.39
CA SER A 270 -1.02 11.62 -20.09
C SER A 270 -0.50 12.95 -20.61
N GLU A 271 -0.85 14.06 -19.98
CA GLU A 271 -0.48 15.40 -20.44
C GLU A 271 1.04 15.63 -20.45
N LYS A 272 1.70 15.38 -19.32
CA LYS A 272 3.17 15.55 -19.17
C LYS A 272 3.94 14.27 -19.54
N THR A 273 3.44 13.12 -19.09
CA THR A 273 4.04 11.81 -19.32
C THR A 273 2.98 10.80 -19.73
N ARG A 274 3.36 9.84 -20.59
CA ARG A 274 2.42 8.77 -20.98
C ARG A 274 2.11 7.87 -19.81
N MET A 275 0.82 7.73 -19.50
CA MET A 275 0.31 6.87 -18.46
C MET A 275 -0.30 5.59 -19.00
N ILE A 276 -0.30 4.55 -18.20
CA ILE A 276 -1.03 3.30 -18.44
C ILE A 276 -2.20 3.24 -17.46
N GLY A 277 -3.38 2.88 -17.98
CA GLY A 277 -4.59 2.71 -17.19
C GLY A 277 -4.78 1.28 -16.67
N HIS A 278 -5.42 1.17 -15.54
CA HIS A 278 -6.03 -0.04 -15.01
C HIS A 278 -7.48 0.25 -14.68
N PHE A 279 -8.36 -0.71 -14.92
CA PHE A 279 -9.78 -0.66 -14.57
C PHE A 279 -10.11 -1.82 -13.66
N THR A 280 -10.97 -1.56 -12.69
CA THR A 280 -11.58 -2.58 -11.82
C THR A 280 -13.03 -2.21 -11.50
N ASP A 281 -13.89 -3.21 -11.48
CA ASP A 281 -15.28 -3.18 -11.01
C ASP A 281 -15.45 -4.15 -9.82
N ASP A 282 -14.42 -4.21 -8.95
CA ASP A 282 -14.46 -4.96 -7.70
C ASP A 282 -15.71 -4.61 -6.88
N ALA A 283 -16.29 -5.60 -6.22
CA ALA A 283 -17.55 -5.41 -5.48
C ALA A 283 -17.46 -4.31 -4.41
N ARG A 284 -16.30 -4.16 -3.74
CA ARG A 284 -16.05 -3.11 -2.75
C ARG A 284 -16.06 -1.72 -3.38
N VAL A 285 -15.48 -1.60 -4.56
CA VAL A 285 -15.52 -0.36 -5.35
C VAL A 285 -16.94 -0.02 -5.74
N LEU A 286 -17.70 -0.99 -6.28
CA LEU A 286 -19.09 -0.78 -6.69
C LEU A 286 -20.00 -0.41 -5.50
N GLU A 287 -19.81 -1.04 -4.33
CA GLU A 287 -20.52 -0.69 -3.11
C GLU A 287 -20.28 0.78 -2.72
N PHE A 288 -19.04 1.23 -2.77
CA PHE A 288 -18.65 2.59 -2.40
C PHE A 288 -19.15 3.64 -3.41
N ILE A 289 -18.85 3.44 -4.71
CA ILE A 289 -19.19 4.44 -5.73
C ILE A 289 -20.68 4.57 -6.01
N ASN A 290 -21.47 3.58 -5.62
CA ASN A 290 -22.93 3.58 -5.78
C ASN A 290 -23.67 4.00 -4.50
N SER A 291 -22.96 4.44 -3.46
CA SER A 291 -23.51 4.74 -2.16
C SER A 291 -23.95 6.20 -2.01
N ASN A 292 -24.79 6.47 -1.00
CA ASN A 292 -25.19 7.82 -0.63
C ASN A 292 -24.03 8.65 -0.09
N ASP A 293 -23.02 8.02 0.54
CA ASP A 293 -21.89 8.70 1.17
C ASP A 293 -20.72 8.97 0.24
N LEU A 294 -20.78 8.59 -1.04
CA LEU A 294 -19.69 8.81 -1.99
C LEU A 294 -19.23 10.27 -2.02
N GLU A 295 -20.18 11.20 -2.14
CA GLU A 295 -19.88 12.64 -2.25
C GLU A 295 -19.24 13.21 -0.97
N ARG A 296 -19.51 12.62 0.19
CA ARG A 296 -18.93 13.01 1.47
C ARG A 296 -17.55 12.39 1.67
N LEU A 297 -17.40 11.10 1.40
CA LEU A 297 -16.20 10.35 1.78
C LEU A 297 -15.07 10.46 0.74
N ALA A 298 -15.38 10.47 -0.55
CA ALA A 298 -14.33 10.51 -1.60
C ALA A 298 -13.41 11.75 -1.49
N PRO A 299 -13.92 12.98 -1.24
CA PRO A 299 -13.05 14.14 -1.09
C PRO A 299 -12.20 14.15 0.17
N MET A 300 -12.56 13.37 1.20
CA MET A 300 -11.77 13.28 2.43
C MET A 300 -10.40 12.65 2.20
N GLY A 301 -10.27 11.81 1.17
CA GLY A 301 -9.03 11.13 0.85
C GLY A 301 -8.76 9.94 1.77
N THR A 302 -7.49 9.55 1.85
CA THR A 302 -7.05 8.38 2.60
C THR A 302 -6.52 8.74 3.99
N SER A 303 -6.37 7.75 4.87
CA SER A 303 -5.87 7.94 6.23
C SER A 303 -4.50 7.30 6.48
N CYS A 304 -4.03 6.40 5.62
CA CYS A 304 -2.76 5.71 5.81
C CYS A 304 -1.64 6.38 4.98
N PRO A 305 -0.42 6.58 5.54
CA PRO A 305 0.70 7.22 4.84
C PRO A 305 1.03 6.60 3.49
N ASP A 306 1.06 5.28 3.38
CA ASP A 306 1.37 4.55 2.15
C ASP A 306 0.42 4.88 0.99
N HIS A 307 -0.83 5.24 1.31
CA HIS A 307 -1.85 5.51 0.30
C HIS A 307 -1.55 6.79 -0.48
N PHE A 308 -1.16 7.88 0.19
CA PHE A 308 -0.95 9.19 -0.44
C PHE A 308 0.07 9.14 -1.58
N LEU A 309 1.13 8.37 -1.44
CA LEU A 309 2.15 8.20 -2.47
C LEU A 309 1.62 7.50 -3.73
N ARG A 310 0.52 6.76 -3.61
CA ARG A 310 -0.05 5.94 -4.68
C ARG A 310 -1.35 6.49 -5.25
N THR A 311 -2.19 7.16 -4.43
CA THR A 311 -3.54 7.58 -4.80
C THR A 311 -3.72 9.08 -4.89
N LYS A 312 -2.75 9.88 -4.40
CA LYS A 312 -2.86 11.31 -4.10
C LYS A 312 -3.90 11.59 -3.01
N ILE A 313 -4.13 12.90 -2.76
CA ILE A 313 -4.99 13.37 -1.68
C ILE A 313 -6.45 12.92 -1.83
N SER A 314 -6.99 12.86 -3.05
CA SER A 314 -8.36 12.44 -3.33
C SER A 314 -8.54 11.93 -4.75
N PRO A 315 -9.57 11.12 -5.05
CA PRO A 315 -9.92 10.72 -6.40
C PRO A 315 -10.65 11.83 -7.16
N LEU A 316 -10.72 11.68 -8.49
CA LEU A 316 -11.70 12.37 -9.31
C LEU A 316 -12.97 11.50 -9.39
N VAL A 317 -14.13 12.05 -9.04
CA VAL A 317 -15.43 11.40 -9.25
C VAL A 317 -16.04 11.94 -10.52
N LEU A 318 -16.40 11.06 -11.46
CA LEU A 318 -17.02 11.45 -12.72
C LEU A 318 -18.53 11.65 -12.54
N GLU A 319 -19.03 12.77 -13.03
CA GLU A 319 -20.46 13.09 -13.10
C GLU A 319 -21.05 12.66 -14.44
N LEU A 320 -20.94 11.37 -14.75
CA LEU A 320 -21.52 10.76 -15.95
C LEU A 320 -22.55 9.71 -15.52
N PRO A 321 -23.78 9.73 -16.07
CA PRO A 321 -24.75 8.68 -15.82
C PRO A 321 -24.28 7.35 -16.44
N PRO A 322 -24.54 6.22 -15.78
CA PRO A 322 -24.34 4.91 -16.39
C PRO A 322 -25.19 4.78 -17.67
N GLY A 323 -24.61 4.27 -18.75
CA GLY A 323 -25.30 4.15 -20.04
C GLY A 323 -25.14 5.34 -20.98
N GLU A 324 -24.37 6.37 -20.58
CA GLU A 324 -24.00 7.48 -21.48
C GLU A 324 -23.35 6.96 -22.77
N ASP A 325 -23.72 7.57 -23.91
CA ASP A 325 -23.05 7.27 -25.18
C ASP A 325 -21.64 7.89 -25.21
N LEU A 326 -20.63 7.04 -25.15
CA LEU A 326 -19.22 7.40 -25.13
C LEU A 326 -18.50 7.11 -26.47
N ASN A 327 -19.25 6.81 -27.54
CA ASN A 327 -18.66 6.45 -28.83
C ASN A 327 -18.04 7.68 -29.56
N ASP A 328 -18.54 8.87 -29.31
CA ASP A 328 -17.91 10.09 -29.81
C ASP A 328 -16.83 10.57 -28.82
N ASN A 329 -15.58 10.21 -29.12
CA ASN A 329 -14.42 10.62 -28.32
C ASN A 329 -14.27 12.14 -28.18
N LYS A 330 -14.69 12.95 -29.18
CA LYS A 330 -14.57 14.40 -29.12
C LYS A 330 -15.59 14.97 -28.14
N ALA A 331 -16.84 14.60 -28.30
CA ALA A 331 -17.91 15.02 -27.40
C ALA A 331 -17.67 14.57 -25.97
N THR A 332 -17.22 13.32 -25.78
CA THR A 332 -16.84 12.78 -24.47
C THR A 332 -15.70 13.59 -23.84
N LYS A 333 -14.68 13.94 -24.62
CA LYS A 333 -13.56 14.77 -24.14
C LYS A 333 -14.03 16.17 -23.74
N GLU A 334 -14.86 16.83 -24.56
CA GLU A 334 -15.41 18.16 -24.25
C GLU A 334 -16.26 18.13 -22.98
N LYS A 335 -17.06 17.09 -22.78
CA LYS A 335 -17.89 16.90 -21.57
C LYS A 335 -17.06 16.71 -20.31
N LEU A 336 -15.94 15.98 -20.37
CA LEU A 336 -15.10 15.67 -19.22
C LEU A 336 -14.07 16.74 -18.89
N ALA A 337 -13.69 17.57 -19.84
CA ALA A 337 -12.63 18.58 -19.67
C ALA A 337 -12.83 19.46 -18.42
N PRO A 338 -14.02 20.00 -18.13
CA PRO A 338 -14.22 20.85 -16.94
C PRO A 338 -13.91 20.12 -15.62
N ALA A 339 -14.27 18.84 -15.49
CA ALA A 339 -14.00 18.04 -14.29
C ALA A 339 -12.49 17.83 -14.07
N PHE A 340 -11.73 17.57 -15.14
CA PHE A 340 -10.28 17.44 -15.06
C PHE A 340 -9.60 18.78 -14.76
N GLU A 341 -10.08 19.90 -15.32
CA GLU A 341 -9.58 21.25 -15.03
C GLU A 341 -9.84 21.62 -13.57
N ALA A 342 -11.04 21.37 -13.06
CA ALA A 342 -11.39 21.58 -11.67
C ALA A 342 -10.50 20.74 -10.71
N TYR A 343 -10.25 19.46 -11.06
CA TYR A 343 -9.38 18.60 -10.26
C TYR A 343 -7.93 19.13 -10.24
N ARG A 344 -7.39 19.53 -11.37
CA ARG A 344 -6.03 20.11 -11.47
C ARG A 344 -5.92 21.41 -10.65
N ALA A 345 -6.94 22.25 -10.70
CA ALA A 345 -6.98 23.49 -9.92
C ALA A 345 -7.04 23.19 -8.42
N MET A 346 -7.87 22.23 -8.00
CA MET A 346 -7.95 21.76 -6.61
C MET A 346 -6.60 21.24 -6.12
N TYR A 347 -5.93 20.38 -6.90
CA TYR A 347 -4.65 19.82 -6.55
C TYR A 347 -3.53 20.86 -6.49
N ALA A 348 -3.52 21.83 -7.42
CA ALA A 348 -2.59 22.96 -7.40
C ALA A 348 -2.83 23.84 -6.15
N ALA A 349 -4.09 24.12 -5.81
CA ALA A 349 -4.41 24.88 -4.60
C ALA A 349 -3.97 24.14 -3.32
N TYR A 350 -4.17 22.81 -3.26
CA TYR A 350 -3.66 21.99 -2.17
C TYR A 350 -2.14 22.09 -2.03
N TYR A 351 -1.39 21.99 -3.14
CA TYR A 351 0.05 22.14 -3.15
C TYR A 351 0.48 23.53 -2.64
N GLU A 352 -0.11 24.60 -3.18
CA GLU A 352 0.25 25.98 -2.80
C GLU A 352 -0.07 26.29 -1.33
N GLN A 353 -1.15 25.73 -0.78
CA GLN A 353 -1.56 25.94 0.61
C GLN A 353 -0.67 25.23 1.61
N CYS A 354 -0.10 24.07 1.23
CA CYS A 354 0.60 23.18 2.17
C CYS A 354 2.13 23.18 1.98
N LYS A 355 2.66 23.70 0.86
CA LYS A 355 4.10 23.64 0.57
C LYS A 355 4.95 24.39 1.59
N HIS A 356 6.11 23.83 1.87
CA HIS A 356 7.20 24.46 2.62
C HIS A 356 8.20 25.13 1.66
N PRO A 357 9.10 26.00 2.14
CA PRO A 357 10.09 26.68 1.28
C PRO A 357 11.01 25.73 0.51
N ASP A 358 11.28 24.55 1.05
CA ASP A 358 12.14 23.50 0.51
C ASP A 358 11.36 22.35 -0.15
N SER A 359 10.03 22.44 -0.25
CA SER A 359 9.22 21.38 -0.86
C SER A 359 9.63 21.09 -2.30
N PRO A 360 9.63 19.81 -2.73
CA PRO A 360 9.81 19.45 -4.12
C PRO A 360 8.79 20.17 -5.02
N ALA A 361 9.13 20.37 -6.29
CA ALA A 361 8.21 20.95 -7.26
C ALA A 361 6.91 20.12 -7.37
N MET A 362 5.80 20.80 -7.61
CA MET A 362 4.50 20.17 -7.78
C MET A 362 4.55 19.07 -8.85
N ARG A 363 4.11 17.89 -8.48
CA ARG A 363 3.97 16.73 -9.36
C ARG A 363 2.88 16.96 -10.42
N ASP A 364 2.74 16.02 -11.35
CA ASP A 364 1.61 16.03 -12.30
C ASP A 364 0.29 16.22 -11.56
N ALA A 365 -0.51 17.24 -11.95
CA ALA A 365 -1.76 17.56 -11.25
C ALA A 365 -2.93 16.64 -11.65
N ASN A 366 -2.76 15.74 -12.63
CA ASN A 366 -3.83 14.84 -13.06
C ASN A 366 -4.19 13.80 -11.98
N PRO A 367 -5.45 13.32 -11.93
CA PRO A 367 -5.86 12.30 -10.98
C PRO A 367 -5.15 10.96 -11.24
N VAL A 368 -4.78 10.27 -10.17
CA VAL A 368 -4.34 8.87 -10.21
C VAL A 368 -5.53 7.94 -10.15
N VAL A 369 -6.52 8.26 -9.33
CA VAL A 369 -7.75 7.48 -9.13
C VAL A 369 -8.93 8.25 -9.70
N ILE A 370 -9.72 7.57 -10.54
CA ILE A 370 -10.95 8.10 -11.12
C ILE A 370 -12.08 7.14 -10.81
N LEU A 371 -13.09 7.61 -10.11
CA LEU A 371 -14.29 6.86 -9.77
C LEU A 371 -15.40 7.17 -10.77
N TYR A 372 -16.01 6.14 -11.34
CA TYR A 372 -17.15 6.29 -12.23
C TYR A 372 -18.36 5.59 -11.61
N PRO A 373 -19.28 6.34 -10.96
CA PRO A 373 -20.47 5.79 -10.34
C PRO A 373 -21.27 4.87 -11.27
N GLY A 374 -21.68 3.73 -10.80
CA GLY A 374 -22.34 2.68 -11.56
C GLY A 374 -21.42 1.76 -12.34
N ILE A 375 -20.18 2.18 -12.67
CA ILE A 375 -19.32 1.47 -13.61
C ILE A 375 -18.09 0.84 -12.95
N GLY A 376 -17.32 1.62 -12.18
CA GLY A 376 -16.10 1.11 -11.57
C GLY A 376 -15.05 2.20 -11.31
N MET A 377 -13.80 1.79 -11.18
CA MET A 377 -12.67 2.64 -10.89
C MET A 377 -11.57 2.48 -11.93
N PHE A 378 -11.02 3.61 -12.38
CA PHE A 378 -9.80 3.65 -13.18
C PHE A 378 -8.65 4.18 -12.35
N THR A 379 -7.45 3.64 -12.57
CA THR A 379 -6.22 4.17 -12.01
C THR A 379 -5.15 4.33 -13.09
N PHE A 380 -4.34 5.37 -12.98
CA PHE A 380 -3.34 5.73 -13.99
C PHE A 380 -1.96 5.88 -13.37
N ALA A 381 -0.95 5.24 -13.98
CA ALA A 381 0.45 5.34 -13.54
C ALA A 381 1.40 5.13 -14.73
N LYS A 382 2.71 5.26 -14.46
CA LYS A 382 3.78 5.10 -15.46
C LYS A 382 3.83 3.71 -16.11
N ASP A 383 3.32 2.69 -15.44
CA ASP A 383 3.26 1.30 -15.91
C ASP A 383 2.03 0.57 -15.35
N LYS A 384 1.73 -0.60 -15.93
CA LYS A 384 0.55 -1.40 -15.58
C LYS A 384 0.57 -1.91 -14.14
N GLN A 385 1.74 -2.31 -13.64
CA GLN A 385 1.87 -2.81 -12.28
C GLN A 385 1.59 -1.70 -11.27
N THR A 386 2.18 -0.52 -11.47
CA THR A 386 1.95 0.64 -10.60
C THR A 386 0.50 1.10 -10.63
N ALA A 387 -0.14 1.11 -11.82
CA ALA A 387 -1.55 1.45 -11.94
C ALA A 387 -2.45 0.45 -11.18
N ARG A 388 -2.20 -0.87 -11.31
CA ARG A 388 -2.91 -1.90 -10.55
C ARG A 388 -2.72 -1.73 -9.04
N VAL A 389 -1.48 -1.51 -8.60
CA VAL A 389 -1.18 -1.31 -7.18
C VAL A 389 -1.89 -0.07 -6.63
N ALA A 390 -1.99 1.03 -7.40
CA ALA A 390 -2.76 2.20 -6.99
C ALA A 390 -4.26 1.87 -6.78
N ALA A 391 -4.83 0.98 -7.61
CA ALA A 391 -6.21 0.52 -7.42
C ALA A 391 -6.35 -0.29 -6.11
N GLU A 392 -5.42 -1.20 -5.81
CA GLU A 392 -5.43 -1.96 -4.56
C GLU A 392 -5.36 -1.03 -3.33
N PHE A 393 -4.49 -0.02 -3.36
CA PHE A 393 -4.42 0.97 -2.28
C PHE A 393 -5.70 1.77 -2.09
N TYR A 394 -6.40 2.12 -3.18
CA TYR A 394 -7.68 2.79 -3.02
C TYR A 394 -8.78 1.86 -2.51
N ILE A 395 -8.73 0.57 -2.85
CA ILE A 395 -9.61 -0.45 -2.25
C ILE A 395 -9.32 -0.59 -0.75
N ASN A 396 -8.04 -0.57 -0.32
CA ASN A 396 -7.70 -0.52 1.10
C ASN A 396 -8.32 0.72 1.78
N ALA A 397 -8.25 1.90 1.14
CA ALA A 397 -8.88 3.11 1.65
C ALA A 397 -10.41 2.97 1.79
N ILE A 398 -11.08 2.35 0.80
CA ILE A 398 -12.52 2.03 0.87
C ILE A 398 -12.83 1.10 2.05
N ASN A 399 -12.03 0.05 2.26
CA ASN A 399 -12.20 -0.86 3.40
C ASN A 399 -12.05 -0.12 4.74
N VAL A 400 -11.06 0.78 4.83
CA VAL A 400 -10.84 1.62 6.02
C VAL A 400 -12.03 2.55 6.27
N MET A 401 -12.52 3.25 5.24
CA MET A 401 -13.70 4.12 5.34
C MET A 401 -14.92 3.31 5.80
N LYS A 402 -15.15 2.14 5.19
CA LYS A 402 -16.25 1.24 5.55
C LYS A 402 -16.25 0.85 7.01
N GLY A 403 -15.09 0.42 7.50
CA GLY A 403 -14.96 -0.01 8.90
C GLY A 403 -15.05 1.14 9.88
N ALA A 404 -14.45 2.30 9.58
CA ALA A 404 -14.50 3.49 10.43
C ALA A 404 -15.94 4.02 10.58
N GLU A 405 -16.70 4.11 9.48
CA GLU A 405 -18.12 4.52 9.49
C GLU A 405 -19.00 3.52 10.24
N ALA A 406 -18.66 2.24 10.24
CA ALA A 406 -19.41 1.23 11.00
C ALA A 406 -19.27 1.40 12.52
N VAL A 407 -18.11 1.87 12.99
CA VAL A 407 -17.82 1.98 14.44
C VAL A 407 -18.00 3.39 14.98
N SER A 408 -17.67 4.44 14.21
CA SER A 408 -17.79 5.84 14.60
C SER A 408 -18.04 6.72 13.37
N GLU A 409 -17.12 7.62 13.05
CA GLU A 409 -17.08 8.50 11.89
C GLU A 409 -15.66 8.44 11.32
N TYR A 410 -15.54 8.30 10.01
CA TYR A 410 -14.24 8.28 9.36
C TYR A 410 -13.53 9.63 9.46
N THR A 411 -12.24 9.58 9.78
CA THR A 411 -11.36 10.75 9.76
C THR A 411 -10.17 10.48 8.84
N SER A 412 -9.91 11.40 7.91
CA SER A 412 -8.70 11.41 7.11
C SER A 412 -7.57 12.13 7.85
N LEU A 413 -6.33 11.99 7.37
CA LEU A 413 -5.24 12.85 7.85
C LEU A 413 -5.52 14.32 7.51
N PRO A 414 -5.12 15.27 8.39
CA PRO A 414 -5.12 16.68 8.06
C PRO A 414 -4.37 16.94 6.74
N ARG A 415 -4.87 17.89 5.95
CA ARG A 415 -4.27 18.18 4.62
C ARG A 415 -2.77 18.48 4.67
N GLN A 416 -2.30 19.17 5.70
CA GLN A 416 -0.88 19.44 5.89
C GLN A 416 -0.08 18.16 6.14
N GLU A 417 -0.60 17.24 6.97
CA GLU A 417 0.06 15.95 7.23
C GLU A 417 0.09 15.06 5.99
N ALA A 418 -1.01 15.04 5.23
CA ALA A 418 -1.07 14.35 3.95
C ALA A 418 -0.02 14.89 2.97
N PHE A 419 0.13 16.22 2.91
CA PHE A 419 1.14 16.88 2.10
C PHE A 419 2.57 16.53 2.56
N ASN A 420 2.83 16.55 3.86
CA ASN A 420 4.12 16.22 4.44
C ASN A 420 4.57 14.79 4.10
N ILE A 421 3.62 13.87 3.88
CA ILE A 421 3.90 12.52 3.39
C ILE A 421 4.06 12.49 1.86
N GLU A 422 3.12 13.11 1.12
CA GLU A 422 3.10 13.06 -0.35
C GLU A 422 4.34 13.73 -0.96
N TYR A 423 4.78 14.85 -0.39
CA TYR A 423 5.91 15.65 -0.85
C TYR A 423 7.16 15.53 0.05
N TRP A 424 7.27 14.44 0.77
CA TRP A 424 8.41 14.20 1.64
C TRP A 424 9.72 14.12 0.84
N LEU A 425 10.75 14.89 1.25
CA LEU A 425 12.03 14.95 0.56
C LEU A 425 12.72 13.59 0.44
N LEU A 426 12.57 12.73 1.44
CA LEU A 426 13.11 11.36 1.41
C LEU A 426 12.45 10.47 0.36
N GLU A 427 11.15 10.61 0.15
CA GLU A 427 10.45 9.90 -0.92
C GLU A 427 10.82 10.45 -2.29
N GLU A 428 11.00 11.77 -2.40
CA GLU A 428 11.49 12.41 -3.63
C GLU A 428 12.89 11.91 -3.99
N ALA A 429 13.81 11.83 -3.02
CA ALA A 429 15.15 11.28 -3.23
C ALA A 429 15.12 9.82 -3.73
N LYS A 430 14.17 8.99 -3.27
CA LYS A 430 13.95 7.64 -3.80
C LYS A 430 13.49 7.67 -5.26
N LEU A 431 12.56 8.58 -5.61
CA LEU A 431 12.07 8.73 -6.97
C LEU A 431 13.17 9.17 -7.94
N GLN A 432 14.03 10.09 -7.54
CA GLN A 432 15.16 10.57 -8.33
C GLN A 432 16.22 9.50 -8.60
N ARG A 433 16.42 8.56 -7.67
CA ARG A 433 17.34 7.42 -7.83
C ARG A 433 16.79 6.32 -8.74
N MET A 434 15.53 6.38 -9.13
CA MET A 434 14.94 5.38 -10.01
C MET A 434 15.59 5.43 -11.40
N PRO A 435 15.75 4.26 -12.08
CA PRO A 435 16.27 4.22 -13.44
C PRO A 435 15.42 5.10 -14.38
N LYS A 436 16.09 5.83 -15.28
CA LYS A 436 15.39 6.62 -16.29
C LYS A 436 14.41 5.76 -17.09
N PRO A 437 13.23 6.29 -17.44
CA PRO A 437 12.26 5.56 -18.23
C PRO A 437 12.87 5.07 -19.56
N LYS A 438 12.60 3.82 -19.93
CA LYS A 438 13.00 3.28 -21.23
C LYS A 438 12.22 3.97 -22.36
N ALA A 439 12.75 3.93 -23.60
CA ALA A 439 12.20 4.61 -24.76
C ALA A 439 10.70 4.31 -25.06
N LEU A 440 10.26 3.10 -24.71
CA LEU A 440 8.86 2.67 -24.90
C LEU A 440 8.02 2.74 -23.60
N SER A 441 8.52 3.37 -22.55
CA SER A 441 7.78 3.53 -21.30
C SER A 441 6.45 4.24 -21.51
N GLY A 442 5.39 3.76 -20.85
CA GLY A 442 4.04 4.30 -21.00
C GLY A 442 3.38 4.07 -22.36
N ARG A 443 3.98 3.31 -23.25
CA ARG A 443 3.38 2.94 -24.55
C ARG A 443 2.66 1.60 -24.48
N ILE A 444 1.58 1.48 -25.23
CA ILE A 444 0.87 0.22 -25.49
C ILE A 444 1.30 -0.23 -26.89
N ALA A 445 1.75 -1.46 -27.04
CA ALA A 445 2.13 -2.03 -28.33
C ALA A 445 1.18 -3.15 -28.73
N LEU A 446 0.69 -3.09 -29.96
CA LEU A 446 0.00 -4.18 -30.62
C LEU A 446 0.98 -4.89 -31.55
N VAL A 447 1.23 -6.18 -31.30
CA VAL A 447 2.11 -7.01 -32.15
C VAL A 447 1.26 -8.03 -32.88
N THR A 448 1.08 -7.83 -34.20
CA THR A 448 0.37 -8.77 -35.07
C THR A 448 1.31 -9.94 -35.41
N GLY A 449 0.75 -11.13 -35.67
CA GLY A 449 1.54 -12.33 -35.98
C GLY A 449 2.42 -12.81 -34.83
N SER A 450 2.11 -12.47 -33.58
CA SER A 450 2.92 -12.80 -32.40
C SER A 450 2.92 -14.29 -32.01
N ALA A 451 2.10 -15.12 -32.65
CA ALA A 451 2.10 -16.58 -32.45
C ALA A 451 3.34 -17.28 -33.01
N GLY A 452 4.06 -16.69 -33.96
CA GLY A 452 5.25 -17.29 -34.56
C GLY A 452 6.19 -16.28 -35.22
N GLY A 453 7.33 -16.76 -35.71
CA GLY A 453 8.28 -16.00 -36.51
C GLY A 453 8.74 -14.67 -35.87
N ILE A 454 8.83 -13.63 -36.68
CA ILE A 454 9.31 -12.30 -36.32
C ILE A 454 8.40 -11.65 -35.26
N GLY A 455 7.07 -11.76 -35.40
CA GLY A 455 6.13 -11.19 -34.41
C GLY A 455 6.36 -11.76 -33.01
N LYS A 456 6.60 -13.07 -32.89
CA LYS A 456 6.92 -13.73 -31.61
C LYS A 456 8.25 -13.22 -31.04
N ALA A 457 9.26 -13.05 -31.88
CA ALA A 457 10.57 -12.52 -31.47
C ALA A 457 10.45 -11.07 -30.97
N ILE A 458 9.69 -10.22 -31.67
CA ILE A 458 9.41 -8.84 -31.27
C ILE A 458 8.68 -8.82 -29.91
N ALA A 459 7.61 -9.61 -29.74
CA ALA A 459 6.83 -9.66 -28.52
C ALA A 459 7.70 -10.15 -27.32
N LYS A 460 8.58 -11.15 -27.54
CA LYS A 460 9.43 -11.74 -26.49
C LYS A 460 10.63 -10.85 -26.13
N ASN A 461 11.27 -10.23 -27.13
CA ASN A 461 12.50 -9.45 -26.95
C ASN A 461 12.26 -7.94 -26.89
N SER A 462 11.01 -7.49 -26.97
CA SER A 462 10.70 -6.09 -26.80
C SER A 462 11.21 -5.63 -25.42
N PRO A 463 12.01 -4.54 -25.34
CA PRO A 463 12.47 -3.97 -24.06
C PRO A 463 11.32 -3.41 -23.23
N MET A 464 10.11 -3.73 -23.63
CA MET A 464 8.87 -3.32 -23.01
C MET A 464 8.55 -4.24 -21.83
N LYS A 465 8.65 -3.72 -20.63
CA LYS A 465 7.78 -4.16 -19.51
C LYS A 465 6.38 -3.56 -19.67
N ALA A 466 5.96 -3.23 -20.89
CA ALA A 466 4.65 -2.68 -21.20
C ALA A 466 3.64 -3.81 -21.46
N PRO A 467 2.36 -3.60 -21.20
CA PRO A 467 1.33 -4.57 -21.61
C PRO A 467 1.37 -4.71 -23.14
N VAL A 468 1.78 -5.87 -23.60
CA VAL A 468 1.74 -6.24 -25.01
C VAL A 468 0.38 -6.89 -25.26
N LEU A 469 -0.44 -6.25 -26.06
CA LEU A 469 -1.64 -6.88 -26.60
C LEU A 469 -1.18 -7.80 -27.75
N SER A 470 -1.24 -9.12 -27.54
CA SER A 470 -1.04 -10.07 -28.62
C SER A 470 -2.32 -10.20 -29.45
N SER A 471 -2.25 -9.96 -30.74
CA SER A 471 -3.35 -10.29 -31.63
C SER A 471 -3.39 -11.78 -31.93
N THR A 472 -4.56 -12.33 -31.94
CA THR A 472 -4.81 -13.68 -32.47
C THR A 472 -4.53 -13.68 -33.98
N THR A 473 -3.67 -14.57 -34.43
CA THR A 473 -3.56 -14.87 -35.87
C THR A 473 -4.86 -15.51 -36.33
N MET A 474 -5.61 -14.89 -37.21
CA MET A 474 -6.70 -15.56 -37.93
C MET A 474 -6.05 -16.65 -38.77
N MET A 475 -6.17 -17.91 -38.36
CA MET A 475 -5.86 -19.06 -39.24
C MET A 475 -7.08 -19.34 -40.12
N PRO A 476 -6.89 -19.67 -41.42
CA PRO A 476 -7.97 -20.19 -42.26
C PRO A 476 -8.57 -21.45 -41.61
N ALA A 477 -9.87 -21.58 -41.66
CA ALA A 477 -10.57 -22.77 -41.19
C ALA A 477 -10.02 -24.01 -41.90
N GLY A 478 -9.37 -24.93 -41.15
CA GLY A 478 -8.89 -26.19 -41.71
C GLY A 478 -7.56 -26.74 -41.18
N LEU A 479 -6.82 -26.00 -40.37
CA LEU A 479 -5.55 -26.50 -39.79
C LEU A 479 -5.66 -26.69 -38.27
N ASN A 480 -5.30 -27.90 -37.81
CA ASN A 480 -5.30 -28.28 -36.41
C ASN A 480 -4.54 -27.28 -35.52
N ARG A 481 -5.16 -26.80 -34.46
CA ARG A 481 -4.55 -25.91 -33.47
C ARG A 481 -3.32 -26.56 -32.83
N PRO A 482 -2.12 -25.98 -32.92
CA PRO A 482 -1.05 -26.36 -32.02
C PRO A 482 -1.40 -25.92 -30.60
N LYS A 483 -1.18 -26.80 -29.62
CA LYS A 483 -1.36 -26.49 -28.20
C LYS A 483 -0.59 -25.21 -27.86
N MET A 484 -1.30 -24.19 -27.44
CA MET A 484 -0.70 -22.95 -26.95
C MET A 484 0.10 -23.26 -25.68
N SER A 485 1.42 -23.19 -25.76
CA SER A 485 2.24 -23.03 -24.56
C SER A 485 2.01 -21.61 -24.05
N SER A 486 1.34 -21.49 -22.92
CA SER A 486 1.12 -20.24 -22.22
C SER A 486 2.45 -19.67 -21.78
N VAL A 487 2.95 -18.65 -22.45
CA VAL A 487 3.94 -17.75 -21.87
C VAL A 487 3.18 -16.85 -20.89
N SER A 488 3.20 -17.25 -19.63
CA SER A 488 2.57 -16.56 -18.52
C SER A 488 3.31 -15.25 -18.25
N ASN A 489 2.80 -14.19 -18.83
CA ASN A 489 2.92 -12.80 -18.38
C ASN A 489 1.81 -11.94 -19.03
N THR A 490 0.71 -12.58 -19.34
CA THR A 490 -0.54 -11.93 -19.71
C THR A 490 -1.31 -11.77 -18.41
N ALA A 491 -1.46 -10.56 -17.92
CA ALA A 491 -2.51 -10.26 -16.97
C ALA A 491 -3.84 -10.44 -17.71
N ALA A 492 -4.25 -11.70 -17.86
CA ALA A 492 -5.62 -12.04 -18.17
C ALA A 492 -6.46 -11.54 -17.00
N ILE A 493 -7.55 -10.87 -17.32
CA ILE A 493 -8.67 -10.67 -16.40
C ILE A 493 -9.12 -12.08 -15.96
N ARG A 494 -8.58 -12.56 -14.84
CA ARG A 494 -9.13 -13.72 -14.16
C ARG A 494 -10.11 -13.19 -13.12
N SER A 495 -11.38 -13.38 -13.40
CA SER A 495 -12.39 -13.46 -12.36
C SER A 495 -12.00 -14.63 -11.44
N HIS A 496 -11.50 -14.34 -10.25
CA HIS A 496 -11.50 -15.35 -9.20
C HIS A 496 -12.91 -15.42 -8.63
N ARG A 497 -13.58 -16.54 -8.92
CA ARG A 497 -14.64 -17.06 -8.07
C ARG A 497 -13.94 -17.71 -6.86
N CYS A 498 -14.30 -17.27 -5.74
CA CYS A 498 -14.53 -17.73 -4.37
C CYS A 498 -14.18 -16.65 -3.39
#